data_3138b866a8f5fe93b0788f0f2088538d
#
_entry.id   3138b866a8f5fe93b0788f0f2088538d
#
_cell.length_a   1.000
_cell.length_b   1.000
_cell.length_c   1.000
_cell.angle_alpha   90.00
_cell.angle_beta   90.00
_cell.angle_gamma   90.00
#
_symmetry.space_group_name_H-M   'P 1'
#
loop_
_entity.id
_entity.type
_entity.pdbx_description
1 polymer ?
#
loop_
_entity_poly.entity_id
_entity_poly.type
_entity_poly.pdbx_seq_one_letter_code
_entity_poly.pdbx_strand_id
1 'polypeptide(L)'
;SMIKGVITGDLVNSTNIASEWRQNVVKALQASVADFAPQTPVRMEMYRGDSFQVLVDKPEYALAIAIALRAKLRASTPEHQEIWDARLSVGIGDVSFESDSIVMSDGEAFRLSGRSFDCIGKKRLVVSSPWEEFNNAMELVTRFADDILSTWTVKQAMTVGRALLCPKKQKDMAKELNMTRQNFNYHWNSAKAQLILDYIEYFKTLMAKQNLQ
;
A
#
# COMPACT_ATOMS: atom_id res chain seq x y z
N SER A 1 2.69 -21.27 -13.71
CA SER A 1 2.54 -20.46 -12.51
C SER A 1 3.50 -19.26 -12.58
N MET A 2 3.10 -18.14 -12.02
CA MET A 2 3.89 -16.90 -12.07
C MET A 2 3.94 -16.26 -10.69
N ILE A 3 5.06 -15.61 -10.39
CA ILE A 3 5.20 -14.84 -9.17
C ILE A 3 4.35 -13.57 -9.27
N LYS A 4 3.50 -13.36 -8.28
CA LYS A 4 2.63 -12.18 -8.17
C LYS A 4 2.67 -11.63 -6.76
N GLY A 5 2.01 -10.50 -6.55
CA GLY A 5 1.81 -9.90 -5.23
C GLY A 5 0.35 -9.99 -4.82
N VAL A 6 0.11 -10.25 -3.55
CA VAL A 6 -1.22 -10.21 -2.95
C VAL A 6 -1.17 -9.32 -1.70
N ILE A 7 -2.08 -8.38 -1.63
CA ILE A 7 -2.24 -7.53 -0.45
C ILE A 7 -3.53 -7.93 0.24
N THR A 8 -3.44 -8.33 1.49
CA THR A 8 -4.61 -8.57 2.35
C THR A 8 -4.70 -7.44 3.35
N GLY A 9 -5.86 -6.85 3.48
CA GLY A 9 -6.01 -5.69 4.35
C GLY A 9 -7.37 -5.56 5.00
N ASP A 10 -7.42 -4.75 6.04
CA ASP A 10 -8.65 -4.27 6.65
C ASP A 10 -8.49 -2.82 7.11
N LEU A 11 -9.62 -2.16 7.32
CA LEU A 11 -9.65 -0.78 7.78
C LEU A 11 -9.40 -0.71 9.29
N VAL A 12 -8.52 0.19 9.70
CA VAL A 12 -8.26 0.47 11.12
C VAL A 12 -9.48 1.18 11.71
N ASN A 13 -9.94 0.71 12.87
CA ASN A 13 -11.08 1.30 13.60
C ASN A 13 -12.31 1.52 12.71
N SER A 14 -12.64 0.54 11.88
CA SER A 14 -13.74 0.64 10.90
C SER A 14 -15.10 0.97 11.54
N THR A 15 -15.33 0.54 12.78
CA THR A 15 -16.56 0.83 13.52
C THR A 15 -16.71 2.32 13.86
N ASN A 16 -15.61 3.07 13.90
CA ASN A 16 -15.60 4.51 14.17
C ASN A 16 -15.88 5.34 12.91
N ILE A 17 -15.91 4.71 11.74
CA ILE A 17 -16.21 5.40 10.47
C ILE A 17 -17.74 5.49 10.34
N ALA A 18 -18.27 6.71 10.37
CA ALA A 18 -19.71 6.92 10.21
C ALA A 18 -20.19 6.40 8.85
N SER A 19 -21.41 5.91 8.80
CA SER A 19 -22.00 5.31 7.59
C SER A 19 -21.98 6.26 6.37
N GLU A 20 -22.10 7.56 6.61
CA GLU A 20 -22.01 8.58 5.55
C GLU A 20 -20.66 8.61 4.82
N TRP A 21 -19.55 8.19 5.48
CA TRP A 21 -18.21 8.20 4.93
C TRP A 21 -17.76 6.86 4.33
N ARG A 22 -18.51 5.77 4.55
CA ARG A 22 -18.11 4.43 4.10
C ARG A 22 -17.91 4.35 2.59
N GLN A 23 -18.78 4.98 1.82
CA GLN A 23 -18.62 5.03 0.35
C GLN A 23 -17.37 5.79 -0.07
N ASN A 24 -17.03 6.84 0.66
CA ASN A 24 -15.80 7.61 0.41
C ASN A 24 -14.54 6.78 0.66
N VAL A 25 -14.55 5.95 1.71
CA VAL A 25 -13.45 5.04 2.01
C VAL A 25 -13.27 4.01 0.89
N VAL A 26 -14.35 3.40 0.44
CA VAL A 26 -14.32 2.41 -0.65
C VAL A 26 -13.79 3.06 -1.95
N LYS A 27 -14.26 4.25 -2.28
CA LYS A 27 -13.78 5.00 -3.46
C LYS A 27 -12.30 5.33 -3.36
N ALA A 28 -11.80 5.71 -2.17
CA ALA A 28 -10.39 5.99 -1.95
C ALA A 28 -9.53 4.75 -2.21
N LEU A 29 -9.95 3.59 -1.70
CA LEU A 29 -9.25 2.32 -1.94
C LEU A 29 -9.25 1.96 -3.42
N GLN A 30 -10.41 2.03 -4.09
CA GLN A 30 -10.54 1.72 -5.51
C GLN A 30 -9.69 2.65 -6.38
N ALA A 31 -9.67 3.94 -6.07
CA ALA A 31 -8.87 4.93 -6.80
C ALA A 31 -7.37 4.65 -6.67
N SER A 32 -6.90 4.29 -5.46
CA SER A 32 -5.50 3.95 -5.23
C SER A 32 -5.04 2.81 -6.13
N VAL A 33 -5.86 1.78 -6.24
CA VAL A 33 -5.55 0.60 -7.07
C VAL A 33 -5.60 0.95 -8.55
N ALA A 34 -6.66 1.66 -8.98
CA ALA A 34 -6.85 2.05 -10.37
C ALA A 34 -5.71 2.93 -10.91
N ASP A 35 -5.11 3.75 -10.06
CA ASP A 35 -4.00 4.63 -10.42
C ASP A 35 -2.75 3.85 -10.89
N PHE A 36 -2.62 2.59 -10.50
CA PHE A 36 -1.50 1.72 -10.92
C PHE A 36 -1.78 0.90 -12.18
N ALA A 37 -2.99 0.97 -12.74
CA ALA A 37 -3.34 0.20 -13.94
C ALA A 37 -2.39 0.41 -15.12
N PRO A 38 -1.81 1.62 -15.36
CA PRO A 38 -0.82 1.79 -16.42
C PRO A 38 0.47 1.01 -16.21
N GLN A 39 0.85 0.69 -14.97
CA GLN A 39 2.08 -0.02 -14.65
C GLN A 39 1.90 -1.54 -14.57
N THR A 40 0.77 -1.99 -14.05
CA THR A 40 0.52 -3.41 -13.82
C THR A 40 -0.98 -3.73 -13.86
N PRO A 41 -1.39 -4.87 -14.42
CA PRO A 41 -2.72 -5.39 -14.12
C PRO A 41 -2.89 -5.55 -12.60
N VAL A 42 -3.99 -5.05 -12.08
CA VAL A 42 -4.27 -5.07 -10.65
C VAL A 42 -5.78 -5.15 -10.43
N ARG A 43 -6.19 -5.98 -9.48
CA ARG A 43 -7.60 -6.14 -9.10
C ARG A 43 -7.75 -6.02 -7.61
N MET A 44 -8.84 -5.41 -7.17
CA MET A 44 -9.20 -5.32 -5.76
C MET A 44 -10.61 -5.87 -5.55
N GLU A 45 -10.81 -6.57 -4.47
CA GLU A 45 -12.09 -7.10 -4.07
C GLU A 45 -12.32 -6.85 -2.58
N MET A 46 -13.48 -6.25 -2.26
CA MET A 46 -13.90 -6.03 -0.88
C MET A 46 -14.72 -7.22 -0.40
N TYR A 47 -14.56 -7.58 0.86
CA TYR A 47 -15.37 -8.60 1.51
C TYR A 47 -15.54 -8.28 3.00
N ARG A 48 -16.59 -8.81 3.62
CA ARG A 48 -16.90 -8.60 5.04
C ARG A 48 -16.97 -7.12 5.47
N GLY A 49 -17.29 -6.22 4.55
CA GLY A 49 -17.52 -4.81 4.86
C GLY A 49 -16.29 -3.95 5.03
N ASP A 50 -15.25 -4.43 5.71
CA ASP A 50 -14.04 -3.65 6.01
C ASP A 50 -12.74 -4.34 5.59
N SER A 51 -12.83 -5.54 5.05
CA SER A 51 -11.69 -6.33 4.58
C SER A 51 -11.60 -6.30 3.05
N PHE A 52 -10.39 -6.43 2.53
CA PHE A 52 -10.16 -6.43 1.09
C PHE A 52 -8.90 -7.21 0.73
N GLN A 53 -8.85 -7.63 -0.53
CA GLN A 53 -7.65 -8.20 -1.14
C GLN A 53 -7.36 -7.51 -2.45
N VAL A 54 -6.06 -7.37 -2.74
CA VAL A 54 -5.55 -6.82 -4.00
C VAL A 54 -4.63 -7.85 -4.63
N LEU A 55 -4.88 -8.21 -5.87
CA LEU A 55 -4.00 -9.06 -6.68
C LEU A 55 -3.21 -8.17 -7.63
N VAL A 56 -1.89 -8.21 -7.50
CA VAL A 56 -0.94 -7.41 -8.28
C VAL A 56 -0.17 -8.31 -9.21
N ASP A 57 -0.38 -8.16 -10.51
CA ASP A 57 0.21 -9.06 -11.51
C ASP A 57 1.75 -8.95 -11.55
N LYS A 58 2.28 -7.73 -11.51
CA LYS A 58 3.72 -7.47 -11.44
C LYS A 58 4.12 -7.22 -9.98
N PRO A 59 4.74 -8.21 -9.31
CA PRO A 59 4.96 -8.16 -7.86
C PRO A 59 5.84 -7.00 -7.40
N GLU A 60 6.71 -6.46 -8.26
CA GLU A 60 7.55 -5.32 -7.95
C GLU A 60 6.77 -4.05 -7.61
N TYR A 61 5.49 -3.96 -7.99
CA TYR A 61 4.62 -2.83 -7.65
C TYR A 61 3.81 -3.04 -6.37
N ALA A 62 3.84 -4.22 -5.78
CA ALA A 62 2.96 -4.55 -4.65
C ALA A 62 3.19 -3.64 -3.45
N LEU A 63 4.44 -3.35 -3.10
CA LEU A 63 4.74 -2.48 -1.95
C LEU A 63 4.29 -1.04 -2.20
N ALA A 64 4.56 -0.48 -3.38
CA ALA A 64 4.13 0.86 -3.73
C ALA A 64 2.60 0.99 -3.67
N ILE A 65 1.88 -0.02 -4.14
CA ILE A 65 0.40 -0.06 -4.06
C ILE A 65 -0.06 -0.09 -2.60
N ALA A 66 0.56 -0.91 -1.75
CA ALA A 66 0.24 -0.98 -0.33
C ALA A 66 0.43 0.38 0.36
N ILE A 67 1.55 1.05 0.10
CA ILE A 67 1.82 2.38 0.66
C ILE A 67 0.83 3.41 0.11
N ALA A 68 0.51 3.35 -1.18
CA ALA A 68 -0.47 4.24 -1.81
C ALA A 68 -1.88 4.07 -1.22
N LEU A 69 -2.29 2.85 -0.90
CA LEU A 69 -3.57 2.58 -0.21
C LEU A 69 -3.64 3.32 1.12
N ARG A 70 -2.62 3.20 1.94
CA ARG A 70 -2.55 3.90 3.23
C ARG A 70 -2.49 5.41 3.05
N ALA A 71 -1.66 5.90 2.13
CA ALA A 71 -1.54 7.34 1.84
C ALA A 71 -2.88 7.91 1.37
N LYS A 72 -3.59 7.21 0.48
CA LYS A 72 -4.89 7.69 -0.04
C LYS A 72 -5.97 7.71 1.03
N LEU A 73 -6.02 6.71 1.90
CA LEU A 73 -6.96 6.70 3.02
C LEU A 73 -6.71 7.90 3.94
N ARG A 74 -5.46 8.06 4.36
CA ARG A 74 -5.09 9.15 5.26
C ARG A 74 -5.37 10.52 4.63
N ALA A 75 -5.01 10.69 3.34
CA ALA A 75 -5.24 11.92 2.58
C ALA A 75 -6.73 12.24 2.38
N SER A 76 -7.58 11.22 2.34
CA SER A 76 -9.02 11.35 2.11
C SER A 76 -9.82 11.54 3.39
N THR A 77 -9.16 11.55 4.54
CA THR A 77 -9.83 11.71 5.83
C THR A 77 -10.47 13.09 5.95
N PRO A 78 -11.79 13.17 6.22
CA PRO A 78 -12.45 14.46 6.40
C PRO A 78 -11.94 15.21 7.64
N GLU A 79 -12.10 16.52 7.65
CA GLU A 79 -11.79 17.34 8.83
C GLU A 79 -12.55 16.83 10.06
N HIS A 80 -11.89 16.87 11.23
CA HIS A 80 -12.44 16.47 12.52
C HIS A 80 -12.79 15.00 12.65
N GLN A 81 -12.36 14.17 11.69
CA GLN A 81 -12.47 12.72 11.78
C GLN A 81 -11.15 12.09 12.22
N GLU A 82 -11.24 10.93 12.88
CA GLU A 82 -10.08 10.09 13.13
C GLU A 82 -9.45 9.69 11.80
N ILE A 83 -8.12 9.74 11.70
CA ILE A 83 -7.40 9.45 10.46
C ILE A 83 -7.71 8.04 9.97
N TRP A 84 -8.20 7.94 8.73
CA TRP A 84 -8.41 6.66 8.07
C TRP A 84 -7.09 6.00 7.71
N ASP A 85 -7.01 4.73 7.99
CA ASP A 85 -5.83 3.93 7.68
C ASP A 85 -6.24 2.47 7.50
N ALA A 86 -5.29 1.64 7.10
CA ALA A 86 -5.48 0.20 6.93
C ALA A 86 -4.31 -0.58 7.49
N ARG A 87 -4.58 -1.80 7.95
CA ARG A 87 -3.55 -2.81 8.20
C ARG A 87 -3.40 -3.62 6.94
N LEU A 88 -2.17 -3.77 6.46
CA LEU A 88 -1.86 -4.41 5.19
C LEU A 88 -0.77 -5.47 5.35
N SER A 89 -1.01 -6.62 4.74
CA SER A 89 -0.02 -7.69 4.58
C SER A 89 0.25 -7.91 3.10
N VAL A 90 1.50 -7.71 2.69
CA VAL A 90 1.96 -7.93 1.33
C VAL A 90 2.61 -9.30 1.25
N GLY A 91 2.04 -10.21 0.48
CA GLY A 91 2.60 -11.52 0.20
C GLY A 91 3.10 -11.60 -1.24
N ILE A 92 4.33 -12.05 -1.42
CA ILE A 92 4.92 -12.28 -2.74
C ILE A 92 5.11 -13.78 -2.90
N GLY A 93 4.73 -14.31 -4.03
CA GLY A 93 4.90 -15.73 -4.27
C GLY A 93 4.19 -16.21 -5.51
N ASP A 94 4.20 -17.50 -5.72
CA ASP A 94 3.55 -18.14 -6.84
C ASP A 94 2.02 -18.07 -6.72
N VAL A 95 1.35 -17.86 -7.84
CA VAL A 95 -0.11 -17.95 -7.93
C VAL A 95 -0.47 -19.09 -8.86
N SER A 96 -0.93 -20.18 -8.28
CA SER A 96 -1.21 -21.44 -8.98
C SER A 96 -2.64 -21.50 -9.53
N PHE A 97 -3.56 -20.75 -8.94
CA PHE A 97 -4.95 -20.70 -9.36
C PHE A 97 -5.47 -19.28 -9.24
N GLU A 98 -5.97 -18.73 -10.36
CA GLU A 98 -6.55 -17.41 -10.42
C GLU A 98 -7.99 -17.54 -10.92
N SER A 99 -8.94 -17.17 -10.06
CA SER A 99 -10.37 -17.17 -10.34
C SER A 99 -10.83 -15.76 -10.71
N ASP A 100 -12.04 -15.64 -11.26
CA ASP A 100 -12.69 -14.34 -11.45
C ASP A 100 -12.91 -13.62 -10.12
N SER A 101 -13.14 -14.39 -9.04
CA SER A 101 -13.13 -13.86 -7.67
C SER A 101 -11.74 -14.04 -7.06
N ILE A 102 -11.16 -12.95 -6.53
CA ILE A 102 -9.85 -12.98 -5.85
C ILE A 102 -9.91 -13.90 -4.63
N VAL A 103 -11.01 -13.84 -3.87
CA VAL A 103 -11.20 -14.64 -2.65
C VAL A 103 -11.17 -16.16 -2.93
N MET A 104 -11.52 -16.55 -4.16
CA MET A 104 -11.51 -17.95 -4.60
C MET A 104 -10.20 -18.36 -5.26
N SER A 105 -9.25 -17.43 -5.42
CA SER A 105 -7.93 -17.70 -5.99
C SER A 105 -7.01 -18.33 -4.94
N ASP A 106 -5.98 -19.04 -5.39
CA ASP A 106 -5.04 -19.73 -4.50
C ASP A 106 -3.61 -19.64 -5.03
N GLY A 107 -2.68 -19.87 -4.13
CA GLY A 107 -1.26 -19.86 -4.39
C GLY A 107 -0.47 -19.43 -3.17
N GLU A 108 0.85 -19.53 -3.28
CA GLU A 108 1.75 -19.18 -2.18
C GLU A 108 1.62 -17.71 -1.77
N ALA A 109 1.46 -16.80 -2.74
CA ALA A 109 1.27 -15.37 -2.44
C ALA A 109 0.02 -15.14 -1.57
N PHE A 110 -1.08 -15.82 -1.86
CA PHE A 110 -2.32 -15.73 -1.07
C PHE A 110 -2.13 -16.29 0.34
N ARG A 111 -1.47 -17.45 0.45
CA ARG A 111 -1.23 -18.09 1.75
C ARG A 111 -0.30 -17.25 2.63
N LEU A 112 0.79 -16.71 2.07
CA LEU A 112 1.73 -15.86 2.79
C LEU A 112 1.07 -14.56 3.24
N SER A 113 0.33 -13.90 2.35
CA SER A 113 -0.39 -12.68 2.68
C SER A 113 -1.40 -12.91 3.80
N GLY A 114 -2.20 -13.96 3.70
CA GLY A 114 -3.22 -14.30 4.69
C GLY A 114 -2.63 -14.66 6.06
N ARG A 115 -1.60 -15.51 6.08
CA ARG A 115 -0.94 -15.91 7.34
C ARG A 115 -0.27 -14.73 8.05
N SER A 116 0.44 -13.90 7.29
CA SER A 116 1.10 -12.72 7.85
C SER A 116 0.07 -11.70 8.35
N PHE A 117 -1.07 -11.60 7.67
CA PHE A 117 -2.17 -10.77 8.12
C PHE A 117 -2.74 -11.26 9.45
N ASP A 118 -2.95 -12.56 9.59
CA ASP A 118 -3.46 -13.15 10.84
C ASP A 118 -2.52 -12.91 12.02
N CYS A 119 -1.22 -12.74 11.77
CA CYS A 119 -0.19 -12.50 12.78
C CYS A 119 0.22 -11.04 12.91
N ILE A 120 -0.45 -10.11 12.20
CA ILE A 120 0.00 -8.72 12.09
C ILE A 120 0.03 -7.98 13.44
N GLY A 121 -0.90 -8.31 14.35
CA GLY A 121 -0.97 -7.67 15.67
C GLY A 121 -1.23 -6.17 15.56
N LYS A 122 -0.38 -5.37 16.20
CA LYS A 122 -0.48 -3.90 16.21
C LYS A 122 0.19 -3.25 15.00
N LYS A 123 0.93 -4.01 14.21
CA LYS A 123 1.55 -3.49 12.97
C LYS A 123 0.48 -3.15 11.95
N ARG A 124 0.81 -2.24 11.04
CA ARG A 124 -0.08 -1.86 9.94
C ARG A 124 0.52 -2.14 8.57
N LEU A 125 1.75 -2.66 8.53
CA LEU A 125 2.39 -3.09 7.29
C LEU A 125 3.34 -4.24 7.59
N VAL A 126 3.17 -5.35 6.88
CA VAL A 126 4.09 -6.50 6.90
C VAL A 126 4.29 -6.99 5.48
N VAL A 127 5.47 -7.56 5.22
CA VAL A 127 5.84 -8.10 3.91
C VAL A 127 6.37 -9.51 4.12
N SER A 128 5.92 -10.45 3.30
CA SER A 128 6.37 -11.84 3.36
C SER A 128 6.55 -12.43 1.98
N SER A 129 7.49 -13.35 1.87
CA SER A 129 7.83 -14.07 0.64
C SER A 129 8.33 -15.47 0.99
N PRO A 130 8.56 -16.34 -0.01
CA PRO A 130 9.19 -17.64 0.24
C PRO A 130 10.71 -17.56 0.40
N TRP A 131 11.32 -16.38 0.22
CA TRP A 131 12.77 -16.21 0.22
C TRP A 131 13.25 -15.68 1.57
N GLU A 132 14.02 -16.51 2.28
CA GLU A 132 14.48 -16.20 3.63
C GLU A 132 15.33 -14.92 3.69
N GLU A 133 16.29 -14.77 2.77
CA GLU A 133 17.16 -13.58 2.72
C GLU A 133 16.38 -12.31 2.45
N PHE A 134 15.40 -12.38 1.54
CA PHE A 134 14.50 -11.27 1.26
C PHE A 134 13.72 -10.88 2.51
N ASN A 135 13.13 -11.86 3.18
CA ASN A 135 12.35 -11.63 4.40
C ASN A 135 13.20 -10.99 5.49
N ASN A 136 14.42 -11.49 5.70
CA ASN A 136 15.35 -10.93 6.69
C ASN A 136 15.73 -9.48 6.36
N ALA A 137 15.96 -9.17 5.09
CA ALA A 137 16.30 -7.82 4.65
C ALA A 137 15.12 -6.85 4.79
N MET A 138 13.90 -7.32 4.60
CA MET A 138 12.69 -6.48 4.61
C MET A 138 12.11 -6.27 6.01
N GLU A 139 12.36 -7.16 6.96
CA GLU A 139 11.64 -7.15 8.24
C GLU A 139 11.82 -5.85 9.02
N LEU A 140 13.07 -5.46 9.29
CA LEU A 140 13.34 -4.27 10.10
C LEU A 140 13.00 -2.97 9.36
N VAL A 141 13.38 -2.87 8.08
CA VAL A 141 13.09 -1.65 7.29
C VAL A 141 11.58 -1.44 7.13
N THR A 142 10.81 -2.52 7.03
CA THR A 142 9.34 -2.44 6.97
C THR A 142 8.76 -1.91 8.29
N ARG A 143 9.31 -2.30 9.42
CA ARG A 143 8.88 -1.77 10.72
C ARG A 143 9.18 -0.28 10.84
N PHE A 144 10.35 0.18 10.39
CA PHE A 144 10.66 1.61 10.33
C PHE A 144 9.71 2.36 9.40
N ALA A 145 9.45 1.81 8.22
CA ALA A 145 8.53 2.42 7.27
C ALA A 145 7.10 2.50 7.82
N ASP A 146 6.62 1.42 8.44
CA ASP A 146 5.30 1.38 9.07
C ASP A 146 5.14 2.48 10.12
N ASP A 147 6.15 2.67 10.95
CA ASP A 147 6.16 3.72 11.97
C ASP A 147 6.04 5.11 11.33
N ILE A 148 6.77 5.37 10.24
CA ILE A 148 6.70 6.62 9.50
C ILE A 148 5.29 6.82 8.90
N LEU A 149 4.78 5.84 8.17
CA LEU A 149 3.47 5.92 7.52
C LEU A 149 2.35 6.19 8.55
N SER A 150 2.46 5.58 9.70
CA SER A 150 1.45 5.69 10.76
C SER A 150 1.39 7.07 11.41
N THR A 151 2.36 7.94 11.14
CA THR A 151 2.39 9.32 11.66
C THR A 151 1.88 10.36 10.66
N TRP A 152 1.67 10.00 9.40
CA TRP A 152 1.34 11.00 8.39
C TRP A 152 0.02 11.72 8.67
N THR A 153 0.09 13.05 8.60
CA THR A 153 -1.09 13.92 8.53
C THR A 153 -1.73 13.82 7.15
N VAL A 154 -2.91 14.37 7.00
CA VAL A 154 -3.62 14.43 5.71
C VAL A 154 -2.72 15.05 4.63
N LYS A 155 -2.08 16.17 4.92
CA LYS A 155 -1.23 16.89 3.94
C LYS A 155 0.06 16.14 3.63
N GLN A 156 0.67 15.51 4.62
CA GLN A 156 1.84 14.64 4.39
C GLN A 156 1.46 13.47 3.48
N ALA A 157 0.36 12.81 3.77
CA ALA A 157 -0.13 11.69 2.96
C ALA A 157 -0.48 12.10 1.52
N MET A 158 -1.09 13.28 1.34
CA MET A 158 -1.35 13.85 0.00
C MET A 158 -0.05 14.04 -0.78
N THR A 159 0.96 14.60 -0.13
CA THR A 159 2.25 14.93 -0.74
C THR A 159 2.97 13.66 -1.20
N VAL A 160 3.10 12.67 -0.30
CA VAL A 160 3.78 11.41 -0.63
C VAL A 160 2.97 10.60 -1.64
N GLY A 161 1.66 10.50 -1.44
CA GLY A 161 0.77 9.75 -2.34
C GLY A 161 0.86 10.22 -3.79
N ARG A 162 0.98 11.53 -4.00
CA ARG A 162 1.16 12.09 -5.35
C ARG A 162 2.46 11.62 -6.01
N ALA A 163 3.55 11.55 -5.24
CA ALA A 163 4.86 11.15 -5.75
C ALA A 163 4.96 9.66 -6.07
N LEU A 164 4.14 8.81 -5.45
CA LEU A 164 4.15 7.36 -5.67
C LEU A 164 3.67 6.96 -7.07
N LEU A 165 2.82 7.76 -7.67
CA LEU A 165 2.15 7.40 -8.93
C LEU A 165 3.02 7.69 -10.14
N CYS A 166 3.48 8.92 -10.25
CA CYS A 166 4.29 9.37 -11.38
C CYS A 166 5.18 10.51 -10.89
N PRO A 167 6.45 10.23 -10.59
CA PRO A 167 7.36 11.27 -10.11
C PRO A 167 7.45 12.41 -11.10
N LYS A 168 7.14 13.61 -10.65
CA LYS A 168 7.32 14.86 -11.37
C LYS A 168 8.20 15.78 -10.55
N LYS A 169 8.56 16.93 -11.12
CA LYS A 169 9.23 17.98 -10.34
C LYS A 169 8.33 18.41 -9.18
N GLN A 170 8.92 18.67 -8.02
CA GLN A 170 8.16 19.10 -6.84
C GLN A 170 7.27 20.31 -7.12
N LYS A 171 7.74 21.24 -7.92
CA LYS A 171 6.98 22.41 -8.37
C LYS A 171 5.65 22.02 -9.03
N ASP A 172 5.67 21.03 -9.91
CA ASP A 172 4.48 20.58 -10.65
C ASP A 172 3.52 19.81 -9.76
N MET A 173 4.04 18.95 -8.90
CA MET A 173 3.24 18.22 -7.92
C MET A 173 2.56 19.15 -6.92
N ALA A 174 3.29 20.17 -6.44
CA ALA A 174 2.74 21.18 -5.54
C ALA A 174 1.54 21.91 -6.18
N LYS A 175 1.69 22.32 -7.43
CA LYS A 175 0.63 22.98 -8.18
C LYS A 175 -0.62 22.09 -8.31
N GLU A 176 -0.45 20.82 -8.63
CA GLU A 176 -1.55 19.86 -8.73
C GLU A 176 -2.31 19.70 -7.40
N LEU A 177 -1.61 19.82 -6.27
CA LEU A 177 -2.19 19.69 -4.94
C LEU A 177 -2.66 21.03 -4.34
N ASN A 178 -2.62 22.12 -5.12
CA ASN A 178 -2.93 23.47 -4.64
C ASN A 178 -2.08 23.88 -3.42
N MET A 179 -0.82 23.48 -3.42
CA MET A 179 0.17 23.83 -2.41
C MET A 179 1.20 24.79 -2.99
N THR A 180 1.73 25.68 -2.15
CA THR A 180 2.94 26.40 -2.51
C THR A 180 4.09 25.40 -2.57
N ARG A 181 5.14 25.74 -3.34
CA ARG A 181 6.36 24.90 -3.38
C ARG A 181 6.97 24.74 -1.99
N GLN A 182 6.95 25.80 -1.18
CA GLN A 182 7.47 25.78 0.19
C GLN A 182 6.67 24.81 1.08
N ASN A 183 5.33 24.87 1.03
CA ASN A 183 4.48 23.94 1.78
C ASN A 183 4.68 22.49 1.33
N PHE A 184 4.75 22.27 0.03
CA PHE A 184 5.02 20.94 -0.52
C PHE A 184 6.34 20.40 0.01
N ASN A 185 7.41 21.20 -0.06
CA ASN A 185 8.73 20.82 0.42
C ASN A 185 8.74 20.56 1.93
N TYR A 186 8.03 21.35 2.70
CA TYR A 186 7.87 21.14 4.15
C TYR A 186 7.22 19.79 4.44
N HIS A 187 6.10 19.47 3.79
CA HIS A 187 5.41 18.19 3.99
C HIS A 187 6.22 17.03 3.46
N TRP A 188 6.90 17.19 2.34
CA TRP A 188 7.82 16.20 1.77
C TRP A 188 8.88 15.78 2.79
N ASN A 189 9.56 16.77 3.38
CA ASN A 189 10.63 16.52 4.33
C ASN A 189 10.10 15.96 5.66
N SER A 190 9.04 16.53 6.20
CA SER A 190 8.47 16.07 7.47
C SER A 190 7.84 14.69 7.37
N ALA A 191 7.30 14.32 6.21
CA ALA A 191 6.79 12.97 5.94
C ALA A 191 7.88 11.94 5.68
N LYS A 192 9.13 12.37 5.54
CA LYS A 192 10.25 11.50 5.13
C LYS A 192 9.99 10.82 3.78
N ALA A 193 9.43 11.59 2.84
CA ALA A 193 8.99 11.09 1.54
C ALA A 193 10.10 10.38 0.77
N GLN A 194 11.31 10.99 0.71
CA GLN A 194 12.42 10.39 -0.02
C GLN A 194 12.82 9.04 0.58
N LEU A 195 12.82 8.93 1.92
CA LEU A 195 13.15 7.67 2.59
C LEU A 195 12.13 6.57 2.25
N ILE A 196 10.86 6.92 2.16
CA ILE A 196 9.82 5.97 1.77
C ILE A 196 9.98 5.55 0.30
N LEU A 197 10.32 6.48 -0.60
CA LEU A 197 10.64 6.14 -2.00
C LEU A 197 11.87 5.22 -2.08
N ASP A 198 12.89 5.48 -1.27
CA ASP A 198 14.10 4.64 -1.19
C ASP A 198 13.75 3.23 -0.68
N TYR A 199 12.85 3.14 0.28
CA TYR A 199 12.36 1.85 0.79
C TYR A 199 11.66 1.04 -0.32
N ILE A 200 10.83 1.69 -1.13
CA ILE A 200 10.17 1.05 -2.28
C ILE A 200 11.22 0.56 -3.30
N GLU A 201 12.22 1.37 -3.60
CA GLU A 201 13.31 0.98 -4.51
C GLU A 201 14.15 -0.16 -3.93
N TYR A 202 14.39 -0.18 -2.63
CA TYR A 202 15.06 -1.27 -1.93
C TYR A 202 14.29 -2.59 -2.12
N PHE A 203 12.98 -2.56 -1.92
CA PHE A 203 12.10 -3.71 -2.18
C PHE A 203 12.24 -4.21 -3.62
N LYS A 204 12.18 -3.31 -4.60
CA LYS A 204 12.32 -3.66 -6.02
C LYS A 204 13.70 -4.29 -6.32
N THR A 205 14.75 -3.74 -5.74
CA THR A 205 16.11 -4.26 -5.90
C THR A 205 16.23 -5.66 -5.34
N LEU A 206 15.69 -5.91 -4.15
CA LEU A 206 15.67 -7.24 -3.55
C LEU A 206 14.85 -8.23 -4.37
N MET A 207 13.71 -7.78 -4.90
CA MET A 207 12.88 -8.59 -5.81
C MET A 207 13.65 -9.00 -7.07
N ALA A 208 14.38 -8.07 -7.67
CA ALA A 208 15.13 -8.33 -8.89
C ALA A 208 16.26 -9.36 -8.71
N LYS A 209 16.76 -9.52 -7.48
CA LYS A 209 17.78 -10.53 -7.15
C LYS A 209 17.22 -11.95 -7.07
N GLN A 210 15.90 -12.09 -6.97
CA GLN A 210 15.26 -13.40 -7.00
C GLN A 210 15.11 -13.82 -8.46
N ASN A 211 15.42 -15.07 -8.79
CA ASN A 211 15.20 -15.60 -10.14
C ASN A 211 13.69 -15.76 -10.38
N LEU A 212 13.08 -14.70 -10.90
CA LEU A 212 11.65 -14.68 -11.23
C LEU A 212 11.41 -15.25 -12.63
N GLN A 213 11.79 -16.48 -12.86
CA GLN A 213 11.53 -17.23 -14.11
C GLN A 213 10.22 -17.97 -14.05
#